data_9a012bfa265a49d1557ee3f81ef13206
#
_entry.id   9a012bfa265a49d1557ee3f81ef13206
#
_cell.length_a   1.000
_cell.length_b   1.000
_cell.length_c   1.000
_cell.angle_alpha   90.00
_cell.angle_beta   90.00
_cell.angle_gamma   90.00
#
_symmetry.space_group_name_H-M   'P 1'
#
loop_
_entity.id
_entity.type
_entity.pdbx_description
1 polymer ?
#
loop_
_entity_poly.entity_id
_entity_poly.type
_entity_poly.pdbx_seq_one_letter_code
_entity_poly.pdbx_strand_id
1 'polypeptide(L)'
;GAVISNKAGFQIVEAKVVIDCTGDGDVAYRSGVPCHFGNENGKVQPSTAFFHINNVDSEKLEADVQKHLHEFRKVDGVSYRALHWWVLKAIDNGEWDIARRSVNIYKCVQPHEWVVNCSRIQNVDSTDPESMTAGEIEGRKQIQQLMNFFHKYVPGCEKAVLMASGSHLGIRESRHIEGDYVLTADDLLSAKMFE
;
A
#
# COMPACT_ATOMS: atom_id res chain seq x y z
N GLY A 1 12.68 -16.00 -26.37
CA GLY A 1 11.26 -15.80 -26.65
C GLY A 1 10.38 -15.98 -25.43
N ALA A 2 9.10 -15.70 -25.58
CA ALA A 2 8.11 -15.83 -24.51
C ALA A 2 6.93 -16.69 -24.95
N VAL A 3 6.36 -17.46 -24.00
CA VAL A 3 5.09 -18.15 -24.19
C VAL A 3 3.99 -17.26 -23.64
N ILE A 4 3.02 -16.93 -24.48
CA ILE A 4 1.87 -16.12 -24.11
C ILE A 4 0.58 -16.94 -24.17
N SER A 5 -0.39 -16.60 -23.33
CA SER A 5 -1.75 -17.15 -23.37
C SER A 5 -2.72 -16.05 -23.75
N ASN A 6 -3.54 -16.30 -24.76
CA ASN A 6 -4.58 -15.39 -25.20
C ASN A 6 -5.81 -16.18 -25.69
N LYS A 7 -6.80 -15.51 -26.32
CA LYS A 7 -8.02 -16.16 -26.81
C LYS A 7 -7.78 -17.22 -27.87
N ALA A 8 -6.64 -17.18 -28.57
CA ALA A 8 -6.24 -18.20 -29.54
C ALA A 8 -5.47 -19.39 -28.91
N GLY A 9 -5.32 -19.40 -27.58
CA GLY A 9 -4.58 -20.42 -26.84
C GLY A 9 -3.14 -19.97 -26.54
N PHE A 10 -2.25 -20.95 -26.38
CA PHE A 10 -0.82 -20.69 -26.14
C PHE A 10 -0.10 -20.41 -27.46
N GLN A 11 0.70 -19.37 -27.45
CA GLN A 11 1.54 -18.96 -28.58
C GLN A 11 2.97 -18.71 -28.12
N ILE A 12 3.93 -18.95 -28.99
CA ILE A 12 5.34 -18.64 -28.78
C ILE A 12 5.68 -17.39 -29.58
N VAL A 13 6.22 -16.39 -28.90
CA VAL A 13 6.76 -15.19 -29.55
C VAL A 13 8.28 -15.30 -29.49
N GLU A 14 8.90 -15.47 -30.65
CA GLU A 14 10.36 -15.49 -30.76
C GLU A 14 10.89 -14.05 -30.81
N ALA A 15 11.97 -13.78 -30.03
CA ALA A 15 12.61 -12.48 -29.99
C ALA A 15 14.12 -12.64 -29.77
N LYS A 16 14.90 -11.72 -30.36
CA LYS A 16 16.36 -11.62 -30.12
C LYS A 16 16.65 -11.04 -28.74
N VAL A 17 15.82 -10.14 -28.27
CA VAL A 17 15.91 -9.46 -26.95
C VAL A 17 14.56 -9.51 -26.29
N VAL A 18 14.54 -9.77 -24.99
CA VAL A 18 13.34 -9.75 -24.16
C VAL A 18 13.56 -8.73 -23.05
N ILE A 19 12.61 -7.82 -22.88
CA ILE A 19 12.62 -6.81 -21.81
C ILE A 19 11.51 -7.18 -20.83
N ASP A 20 11.88 -7.44 -19.58
CA ASP A 20 10.92 -7.73 -18.51
C ASP A 20 10.39 -6.41 -17.93
N CYS A 21 9.09 -6.17 -18.11
CA CYS A 21 8.34 -5.07 -17.53
C CYS A 21 7.24 -5.57 -16.59
N THR A 22 7.34 -6.79 -16.07
CA THR A 22 6.40 -7.34 -15.10
C THR A 22 6.61 -6.69 -13.72
N GLY A 23 5.57 -6.69 -12.89
CA GLY A 23 5.64 -6.10 -11.55
C GLY A 23 6.58 -6.84 -10.60
N ASP A 24 6.74 -8.14 -10.79
CA ASP A 24 7.46 -9.03 -9.88
C ASP A 24 8.70 -9.70 -10.52
N GLY A 25 9.14 -9.20 -11.69
CA GLY A 25 10.29 -9.76 -12.42
C GLY A 25 10.06 -11.21 -12.89
N ASP A 26 8.82 -11.55 -13.25
CA ASP A 26 8.43 -12.94 -13.54
C ASP A 26 9.15 -13.52 -14.75
N VAL A 27 9.36 -12.73 -15.79
CA VAL A 27 10.03 -13.19 -17.01
C VAL A 27 11.52 -13.42 -16.73
N ALA A 28 12.17 -12.51 -16.02
CA ALA A 28 13.56 -12.63 -15.60
C ALA A 28 13.76 -13.86 -14.71
N TYR A 29 12.95 -14.02 -13.67
CA TYR A 29 13.00 -15.15 -12.76
C TYR A 29 12.83 -16.50 -13.49
N ARG A 30 11.81 -16.62 -14.35
CA ARG A 30 11.55 -17.84 -15.13
C ARG A 30 12.62 -18.12 -16.19
N SER A 31 13.39 -17.10 -16.54
CA SER A 31 14.54 -17.24 -17.46
C SER A 31 15.84 -17.62 -16.73
N GLY A 32 15.79 -17.81 -15.40
CA GLY A 32 16.94 -18.22 -14.60
C GLY A 32 17.83 -17.06 -14.13
N VAL A 33 17.37 -15.83 -14.22
CA VAL A 33 18.08 -14.67 -13.65
C VAL A 33 18.05 -14.76 -12.14
N PRO A 34 19.19 -14.61 -11.44
CA PRO A 34 19.24 -14.63 -9.98
C PRO A 34 18.37 -13.50 -9.39
N CYS A 35 17.60 -13.85 -8.38
CA CYS A 35 16.75 -12.91 -7.66
C CYS A 35 16.78 -13.21 -6.17
N HIS A 36 16.67 -12.17 -5.33
CA HIS A 36 16.32 -12.32 -3.93
C HIS A 36 14.94 -11.72 -3.65
N PHE A 37 14.32 -12.08 -2.54
CA PHE A 37 12.99 -11.65 -2.16
C PHE A 37 13.04 -10.81 -0.88
N GLY A 38 12.52 -9.58 -0.97
CA GLY A 38 12.50 -8.67 0.17
C GLY A 38 13.88 -8.27 0.69
N ASN A 39 13.95 -7.96 1.98
CA ASN A 39 15.21 -7.62 2.63
C ASN A 39 16.03 -8.89 3.00
N GLU A 40 17.18 -8.71 3.66
CA GLU A 40 18.08 -9.77 4.14
C GLU A 40 17.40 -10.85 5.02
N ASN A 41 16.24 -10.55 5.60
CA ASN A 41 15.42 -11.49 6.38
C ASN A 41 14.23 -12.05 5.58
N GLY A 42 14.18 -11.85 4.28
CA GLY A 42 13.07 -12.26 3.42
C GLY A 42 11.77 -11.49 3.66
N LYS A 43 11.82 -10.35 4.36
CA LYS A 43 10.63 -9.53 4.63
C LYS A 43 10.47 -8.45 3.59
N VAL A 44 9.26 -8.35 3.04
CA VAL A 44 8.85 -7.29 2.11
C VAL A 44 8.16 -6.14 2.82
N GLN A 45 8.11 -5.00 2.17
CA GLN A 45 7.35 -3.86 2.65
C GLN A 45 5.85 -4.20 2.74
N PRO A 46 5.14 -3.72 3.78
CA PRO A 46 3.72 -3.99 3.95
C PRO A 46 2.89 -3.50 2.78
N SER A 47 1.99 -4.34 2.31
CA SER A 47 1.00 -4.02 1.30
C SER A 47 -0.12 -3.14 1.85
N THR A 48 -0.86 -2.49 0.97
CA THR A 48 -1.92 -1.56 1.36
C THR A 48 -3.19 -1.82 0.54
N ALA A 49 -4.32 -1.90 1.22
CA ALA A 49 -5.64 -1.82 0.61
C ALA A 49 -6.12 -0.36 0.67
N PHE A 50 -6.19 0.31 -0.47
CA PHE A 50 -6.80 1.63 -0.60
C PHE A 50 -8.32 1.51 -0.71
N PHE A 51 -9.03 2.48 -0.16
CA PHE A 51 -10.47 2.53 -0.33
C PHE A 51 -11.00 3.97 -0.34
N HIS A 52 -12.16 4.15 -0.91
CA HIS A 52 -12.90 5.40 -0.98
C HIS A 52 -14.07 5.37 0.00
N ILE A 53 -14.26 6.47 0.70
CA ILE A 53 -15.44 6.73 1.52
C ILE A 53 -16.18 7.95 0.98
N ASN A 54 -17.49 7.96 1.12
CA ASN A 54 -18.34 9.09 0.77
C ASN A 54 -19.31 9.41 1.93
N ASN A 55 -20.14 10.42 1.75
CA ASN A 55 -21.06 10.94 2.74
C ASN A 55 -20.33 11.46 4.00
N VAL A 56 -19.13 12.03 3.79
CA VAL A 56 -18.33 12.66 4.84
C VAL A 56 -18.73 14.13 4.95
N ASP A 57 -18.99 14.61 6.15
CA ASP A 57 -19.06 16.05 6.43
C ASP A 57 -17.64 16.62 6.42
N SER A 58 -17.21 17.07 5.21
CA SER A 58 -15.85 17.52 4.98
C SER A 58 -15.49 18.75 5.81
N GLU A 59 -16.43 19.65 6.06
CA GLU A 59 -16.18 20.86 6.85
C GLU A 59 -15.88 20.50 8.30
N LYS A 60 -16.66 19.59 8.87
CA LYS A 60 -16.48 19.10 10.24
C LYS A 60 -15.16 18.33 10.39
N LEU A 61 -14.83 17.47 9.43
CA LEU A 61 -13.58 16.72 9.41
C LEU A 61 -12.36 17.64 9.28
N GLU A 62 -12.39 18.57 8.34
CA GLU A 62 -11.30 19.53 8.13
C GLU A 62 -11.12 20.43 9.36
N ALA A 63 -12.20 20.89 9.98
CA ALA A 63 -12.14 21.67 11.21
C ALA A 63 -11.52 20.89 12.37
N ASP A 64 -11.77 19.59 12.51
CA ASP A 64 -11.14 18.72 13.48
C ASP A 64 -9.63 18.59 13.22
N VAL A 65 -9.24 18.34 11.98
CA VAL A 65 -7.81 18.27 11.59
C VAL A 65 -7.10 19.59 11.88
N GLN A 66 -7.71 20.74 11.56
CA GLN A 66 -7.11 22.05 11.82
C GLN A 66 -6.84 22.30 13.31
N LYS A 67 -7.73 21.87 14.20
CA LYS A 67 -7.54 21.97 15.65
C LYS A 67 -6.32 21.19 16.15
N HIS A 68 -5.95 20.12 15.46
CA HIS A 68 -4.91 19.18 15.87
C HIS A 68 -3.60 19.29 15.05
N LEU A 69 -3.47 20.28 14.16
CA LEU A 69 -2.25 20.45 13.35
C LEU A 69 -0.98 20.57 14.19
N HIS A 70 -1.06 21.17 15.38
CA HIS A 70 0.05 21.32 16.31
C HIS A 70 0.55 19.98 16.89
N GLU A 71 -0.24 18.91 16.78
CA GLU A 71 0.12 17.57 17.24
C GLU A 71 0.91 16.78 16.19
N PHE A 72 1.03 17.29 14.97
CA PHE A 72 1.79 16.64 13.92
C PHE A 72 3.27 16.64 14.29
N ARG A 73 3.86 15.45 14.44
CA ARG A 73 5.24 15.26 14.86
C ARG A 73 5.83 13.96 14.33
N LYS A 74 7.14 13.84 14.44
CA LYS A 74 7.86 12.59 14.22
C LYS A 74 8.65 12.27 15.50
N VAL A 75 8.43 11.08 16.06
CA VAL A 75 9.10 10.59 17.26
C VAL A 75 9.63 9.19 16.97
N ASP A 76 10.93 8.97 17.17
CA ASP A 76 11.60 7.68 16.97
C ASP A 76 11.25 7.01 15.61
N GLY A 77 11.24 7.81 14.55
CA GLY A 77 10.89 7.35 13.21
C GLY A 77 9.40 7.17 12.94
N VAL A 78 8.54 7.23 13.96
CA VAL A 78 7.08 7.13 13.83
C VAL A 78 6.48 8.51 13.53
N SER A 79 5.73 8.59 12.45
CA SER A 79 5.01 9.81 12.07
C SER A 79 3.63 9.85 12.71
N TYR A 80 3.39 10.86 13.51
CA TYR A 80 2.08 11.20 14.06
C TYR A 80 1.50 12.31 13.19
N ARG A 81 0.57 11.93 12.30
CA ARG A 81 -0.07 12.80 11.31
C ARG A 81 -1.59 12.77 11.47
N ALA A 82 -2.32 13.03 10.40
CA ALA A 82 -3.77 13.10 10.43
C ALA A 82 -4.42 11.96 11.20
N LEU A 83 -5.38 12.34 12.02
CA LEU A 83 -6.23 11.47 12.85
C LEU A 83 -5.49 10.62 13.90
N HIS A 84 -4.18 10.85 14.14
CA HIS A 84 -3.45 10.04 15.12
C HIS A 84 -4.02 10.18 16.55
N TRP A 85 -4.56 11.34 16.92
CA TRP A 85 -5.22 11.58 18.20
C TRP A 85 -6.43 10.67 18.41
N TRP A 86 -7.20 10.42 17.36
CA TRP A 86 -8.31 9.46 17.39
C TRP A 86 -7.82 8.02 17.38
N VAL A 87 -6.74 7.73 16.66
CA VAL A 87 -6.11 6.40 16.71
C VAL A 87 -5.59 6.08 18.10
N LEU A 88 -4.93 7.01 18.78
CA LEU A 88 -4.49 6.82 20.16
C LEU A 88 -5.66 6.52 21.09
N LYS A 89 -6.76 7.27 20.94
CA LYS A 89 -7.98 7.01 21.72
C LYS A 89 -8.59 5.63 21.43
N ALA A 90 -8.55 5.17 20.19
CA ALA A 90 -9.00 3.84 19.82
C ALA A 90 -8.09 2.73 20.40
N ILE A 91 -6.77 2.98 20.45
CA ILE A 91 -5.79 2.10 21.10
C ILE A 91 -6.09 1.99 22.60
N ASP A 92 -6.29 3.12 23.28
CA ASP A 92 -6.58 3.15 24.72
C ASP A 92 -7.87 2.40 25.05
N ASN A 93 -8.83 2.38 24.13
CA ASN A 93 -10.07 1.62 24.26
C ASN A 93 -9.95 0.15 23.83
N GLY A 94 -8.79 -0.31 23.37
CA GLY A 94 -8.59 -1.68 22.88
C GLY A 94 -9.28 -1.99 21.54
N GLU A 95 -9.58 -0.98 20.74
CA GLU A 95 -10.35 -1.09 19.48
C GLU A 95 -9.50 -0.83 18.22
N TRP A 96 -8.18 -0.86 18.35
CA TRP A 96 -7.26 -0.65 17.24
C TRP A 96 -6.12 -1.67 17.28
N ASP A 97 -6.03 -2.50 16.25
CA ASP A 97 -5.00 -3.53 16.10
C ASP A 97 -4.16 -3.39 14.82
N ILE A 98 -4.46 -2.38 13.99
CA ILE A 98 -3.67 -2.10 12.78
C ILE A 98 -2.29 -1.57 13.20
N ALA A 99 -1.22 -2.15 12.65
CA ALA A 99 0.17 -1.83 12.96
C ALA A 99 0.59 -0.44 12.43
N ARG A 100 -0.24 0.58 12.69
CA ARG A 100 -0.02 1.97 12.28
C ARG A 100 -0.72 2.92 13.26
N ARG A 101 -0.10 4.07 13.55
CA ARG A 101 -0.63 5.04 14.52
C ARG A 101 -1.19 6.32 13.89
N SER A 102 -1.41 6.34 12.60
CA SER A 102 -2.01 7.48 11.89
C SER A 102 -2.77 7.01 10.67
N VAL A 103 -3.81 7.74 10.31
CA VAL A 103 -4.63 7.47 9.12
C VAL A 103 -4.37 8.57 8.10
N ASN A 104 -3.80 8.25 6.96
CA ASN A 104 -3.69 9.18 5.87
C ASN A 104 -5.00 9.19 5.08
N ILE A 105 -5.56 10.37 4.93
CA ILE A 105 -6.78 10.62 4.17
C ILE A 105 -6.54 11.75 3.19
N TYR A 106 -7.18 11.67 2.04
CA TYR A 106 -7.03 12.64 0.96
C TYR A 106 -8.40 13.02 0.43
N LYS A 107 -8.70 14.33 0.41
CA LYS A 107 -9.94 14.85 -0.15
C LYS A 107 -9.94 14.63 -1.67
N CYS A 108 -11.04 14.10 -2.19
CA CYS A 108 -11.25 13.94 -3.62
C CYS A 108 -11.80 15.22 -4.26
N VAL A 109 -11.93 15.22 -5.58
CA VAL A 109 -12.52 16.33 -6.34
C VAL A 109 -14.02 16.47 -6.02
N GLN A 110 -14.70 15.34 -5.84
CA GLN A 110 -16.12 15.34 -5.47
C GLN A 110 -16.27 15.75 -4.01
N PRO A 111 -17.24 16.64 -3.69
CA PRO A 111 -17.57 16.94 -2.30
C PRO A 111 -17.94 15.67 -1.52
N HIS A 112 -17.59 15.65 -0.25
CA HIS A 112 -17.90 14.54 0.66
C HIS A 112 -17.22 13.19 0.36
N GLU A 113 -16.33 13.13 -0.65
CA GLU A 113 -15.56 11.94 -1.02
C GLU A 113 -14.11 12.06 -0.57
N TRP A 114 -13.59 10.99 0.05
CA TRP A 114 -12.22 10.89 0.55
C TRP A 114 -11.60 9.54 0.23
N VAL A 115 -10.29 9.54 -0.03
CA VAL A 115 -9.49 8.32 -0.16
C VAL A 115 -8.75 8.04 1.13
N VAL A 116 -8.74 6.79 1.54
CA VAL A 116 -8.06 6.33 2.75
C VAL A 116 -6.87 5.45 2.40
N ASN A 117 -5.71 5.81 2.96
CA ASN A 117 -4.46 5.07 2.88
C ASN A 117 -3.95 4.78 4.30
N CYS A 118 -4.44 3.72 4.91
CA CYS A 118 -4.10 3.38 6.29
C CYS A 118 -3.83 1.92 6.54
N SER A 119 -4.45 1.00 5.81
CA SER A 119 -4.25 -0.42 6.02
C SER A 119 -2.76 -0.81 5.93
N ARG A 120 -2.36 -1.85 6.63
CA ARG A 120 -0.98 -2.32 6.69
C ARG A 120 -0.95 -3.84 6.76
N ILE A 121 -0.96 -4.47 5.60
CA ILE A 121 -0.96 -5.92 5.45
C ILE A 121 0.49 -6.39 5.33
N GLN A 122 0.95 -7.14 6.33
CA GLN A 122 2.33 -7.59 6.43
C GLN A 122 2.52 -8.98 5.82
N ASN A 123 3.76 -9.27 5.41
CA ASN A 123 4.20 -10.59 4.95
C ASN A 123 3.39 -11.15 3.76
N VAL A 124 3.02 -10.29 2.83
CA VAL A 124 2.35 -10.71 1.58
C VAL A 124 3.44 -11.00 0.55
N ASP A 125 3.51 -12.25 0.11
CA ASP A 125 4.30 -12.66 -1.04
C ASP A 125 3.43 -12.56 -2.30
N SER A 126 3.69 -11.56 -3.15
CA SER A 126 2.96 -11.35 -4.40
C SER A 126 3.24 -12.41 -5.47
N THR A 127 4.25 -13.23 -5.26
CA THR A 127 4.62 -14.32 -6.18
C THR A 127 3.94 -15.64 -5.83
N ASP A 128 3.23 -15.68 -4.68
CA ASP A 128 2.44 -16.80 -4.22
C ASP A 128 0.93 -16.48 -4.22
N PRO A 129 0.10 -17.16 -5.04
CA PRO A 129 -1.34 -16.91 -5.12
C PRO A 129 -2.10 -17.12 -3.80
N GLU A 130 -1.65 -18.04 -2.94
CA GLU A 130 -2.30 -18.28 -1.64
C GLU A 130 -2.00 -17.13 -0.68
N SER A 131 -0.75 -16.66 -0.64
CA SER A 131 -0.36 -15.48 0.13
C SER A 131 -1.10 -14.23 -0.33
N MET A 132 -1.24 -14.03 -1.64
CA MET A 132 -2.03 -12.92 -2.20
C MET A 132 -3.49 -12.99 -1.76
N THR A 133 -4.11 -14.18 -1.81
CA THR A 133 -5.49 -14.37 -1.38
C THR A 133 -5.66 -14.06 0.11
N ALA A 134 -4.75 -14.55 0.94
CA ALA A 134 -4.76 -14.25 2.38
C ALA A 134 -4.60 -12.75 2.65
N GLY A 135 -3.70 -12.10 1.92
CA GLY A 135 -3.49 -10.66 2.00
C GLY A 135 -4.73 -9.85 1.61
N GLU A 136 -5.43 -10.24 0.55
CA GLU A 136 -6.69 -9.62 0.12
C GLU A 136 -7.80 -9.76 1.17
N ILE A 137 -7.92 -10.91 1.80
CA ILE A 137 -8.89 -11.14 2.90
C ILE A 137 -8.54 -10.24 4.09
N GLU A 138 -7.27 -10.19 4.49
CA GLU A 138 -6.82 -9.34 5.59
C GLU A 138 -7.03 -7.85 5.26
N GLY A 139 -6.75 -7.43 4.04
CA GLY A 139 -7.00 -6.05 3.59
C GLY A 139 -8.47 -5.64 3.76
N ARG A 140 -9.41 -6.51 3.40
CA ARG A 140 -10.85 -6.25 3.56
C ARG A 140 -11.29 -6.22 5.02
N LYS A 141 -10.69 -7.05 5.89
CA LYS A 141 -10.93 -6.99 7.34
C LYS A 141 -10.46 -5.65 7.91
N GLN A 142 -9.27 -5.19 7.53
CA GLN A 142 -8.76 -3.90 7.98
C GLN A 142 -9.60 -2.73 7.46
N ILE A 143 -10.13 -2.79 6.23
CA ILE A 143 -11.09 -1.78 5.73
C ILE A 143 -12.33 -1.72 6.64
N GLN A 144 -12.88 -2.87 7.03
CA GLN A 144 -14.04 -2.90 7.93
C GLN A 144 -13.72 -2.31 9.31
N GLN A 145 -12.56 -2.61 9.87
CA GLN A 145 -12.08 -2.01 11.12
C GLN A 145 -11.95 -0.49 11.00
N LEU A 146 -11.38 -0.03 9.90
CA LEU A 146 -11.23 1.40 9.61
C LEU A 146 -12.59 2.09 9.45
N MET A 147 -13.57 1.47 8.82
CA MET A 147 -14.92 2.02 8.75
C MET A 147 -15.55 2.17 10.13
N ASN A 148 -15.41 1.16 11.00
CA ASN A 148 -15.87 1.24 12.39
C ASN A 148 -15.17 2.36 13.17
N PHE A 149 -13.85 2.52 12.97
CA PHE A 149 -13.07 3.61 13.53
C PHE A 149 -13.58 4.98 13.07
N PHE A 150 -13.81 5.16 11.76
CA PHE A 150 -14.34 6.41 11.22
C PHE A 150 -15.69 6.77 11.84
N HIS A 151 -16.63 5.81 11.89
CA HIS A 151 -17.95 6.05 12.44
C HIS A 151 -17.93 6.44 13.92
N LYS A 152 -17.05 5.82 14.70
CA LYS A 152 -17.03 5.97 16.16
C LYS A 152 -16.18 7.15 16.64
N TYR A 153 -15.06 7.42 15.97
CA TYR A 153 -14.05 8.33 16.50
C TYR A 153 -13.88 9.61 15.70
N VAL A 154 -14.15 9.61 14.39
CA VAL A 154 -13.74 10.72 13.52
C VAL A 154 -14.90 11.66 13.25
N PRO A 155 -14.83 12.92 13.76
CA PRO A 155 -15.86 13.92 13.49
C PRO A 155 -16.04 14.16 11.99
N GLY A 156 -17.31 14.14 11.55
CA GLY A 156 -17.68 14.27 10.15
C GLY A 156 -17.76 12.93 9.40
N CYS A 157 -17.32 11.82 10.00
CA CYS A 157 -17.36 10.51 9.38
C CYS A 157 -18.43 9.58 9.99
N GLU A 158 -19.29 10.08 10.86
CA GLU A 158 -20.29 9.26 11.58
C GLU A 158 -21.27 8.56 10.65
N LYS A 159 -21.47 9.10 9.45
CA LYS A 159 -22.36 8.55 8.41
C LYS A 159 -21.61 8.19 7.12
N ALA A 160 -20.29 8.12 7.18
CA ALA A 160 -19.49 7.76 6.02
C ALA A 160 -19.87 6.36 5.50
N VAL A 161 -19.83 6.20 4.19
CA VAL A 161 -20.11 4.92 3.53
C VAL A 161 -18.90 4.48 2.72
N LEU A 162 -18.59 3.20 2.75
CA LEU A 162 -17.59 2.61 1.87
C LEU A 162 -18.13 2.62 0.44
N MET A 163 -17.46 3.36 -0.46
CA MET A 163 -17.85 3.40 -1.87
C MET A 163 -17.21 2.28 -2.67
N ALA A 164 -15.89 2.16 -2.56
CA ALA A 164 -15.11 1.20 -3.30
C ALA A 164 -13.80 0.92 -2.60
N SER A 165 -13.26 -0.25 -2.77
CA SER A 165 -11.86 -0.58 -2.48
C SER A 165 -11.09 -0.78 -3.78
N GLY A 166 -9.77 -0.69 -3.73
CA GLY A 166 -8.93 -1.11 -4.84
C GLY A 166 -9.25 -2.56 -5.24
N SER A 167 -9.15 -2.86 -6.53
CA SER A 167 -9.38 -4.22 -7.06
C SER A 167 -8.36 -5.22 -6.52
N HIS A 168 -7.15 -4.74 -6.22
CA HIS A 168 -6.04 -5.51 -5.69
C HIS A 168 -5.29 -4.72 -4.63
N LEU A 169 -4.54 -5.46 -3.79
CA LEU A 169 -3.60 -4.84 -2.86
C LEU A 169 -2.53 -4.04 -3.60
N GLY A 170 -2.14 -2.92 -3.06
CA GLY A 170 -0.95 -2.19 -3.46
C GLY A 170 0.29 -2.91 -2.95
N ILE A 171 0.85 -3.79 -3.76
CA ILE A 171 2.13 -4.45 -3.49
C ILE A 171 3.24 -3.41 -3.65
N ARG A 172 4.22 -3.44 -2.75
CA ARG A 172 5.30 -2.46 -2.73
C ARG A 172 6.66 -3.04 -3.07
N GLU A 173 6.82 -4.32 -2.83
CA GLU A 173 8.08 -5.01 -2.95
C GLU A 173 7.83 -6.50 -3.16
N SER A 174 8.64 -7.11 -4.01
CA SER A 174 8.65 -8.55 -4.24
C SER A 174 10.06 -9.02 -4.56
N ARG A 175 10.30 -9.57 -5.76
CA ARG A 175 11.63 -9.98 -6.19
C ARG A 175 12.49 -8.78 -6.58
N HIS A 176 13.74 -8.84 -6.17
CA HIS A 176 14.82 -7.96 -6.64
C HIS A 176 15.73 -8.78 -7.54
N ILE A 177 15.89 -8.33 -8.77
CA ILE A 177 16.81 -8.96 -9.74
C ILE A 177 18.24 -8.61 -9.33
N GLU A 178 19.10 -9.63 -9.27
CA GLU A 178 20.53 -9.44 -9.03
C GLU A 178 21.19 -9.05 -10.35
N GLY A 179 21.46 -7.77 -10.52
CA GLY A 179 22.17 -7.24 -11.70
C GLY A 179 23.69 -7.15 -11.46
N ASP A 180 24.42 -6.97 -12.54
CA ASP A 180 25.87 -6.77 -12.50
C ASP A 180 26.28 -5.50 -11.73
N TYR A 181 25.37 -4.56 -11.60
CA TYR A 181 25.53 -3.32 -10.85
C TYR A 181 24.33 -3.01 -9.99
N VAL A 182 24.58 -2.66 -8.73
CA VAL A 182 23.55 -2.20 -7.79
C VAL A 182 23.69 -0.69 -7.61
N LEU A 183 22.65 0.05 -7.98
CA LEU A 183 22.61 1.51 -7.84
C LEU A 183 22.71 1.90 -6.35
N THR A 184 23.66 2.76 -6.04
CA THR A 184 23.91 3.22 -4.67
C THR A 184 23.24 4.56 -4.37
N ALA A 185 23.12 4.91 -3.09
CA ALA A 185 22.65 6.23 -2.68
C ALA A 185 23.57 7.35 -3.22
N ASP A 186 24.88 7.12 -3.27
CA ASP A 186 25.85 8.09 -3.78
C ASP A 186 25.70 8.31 -5.28
N ASP A 187 25.38 7.26 -6.05
CA ASP A 187 25.09 7.40 -7.49
C ASP A 187 23.88 8.31 -7.72
N LEU A 188 22.85 8.17 -6.89
CA LEU A 188 21.65 9.00 -6.97
C LEU A 188 21.93 10.45 -6.55
N LEU A 189 22.64 10.65 -5.43
CA LEU A 189 22.93 11.98 -4.90
C LEU A 189 23.89 12.77 -5.80
N SER A 190 24.84 12.08 -6.44
CA SER A 190 25.79 12.69 -7.37
C SER A 190 25.27 12.82 -8.80
N ALA A 191 24.06 12.33 -9.09
CA ALA A 191 23.50 12.23 -10.44
C ALA A 191 24.49 11.56 -11.43
N LYS A 192 25.12 10.46 -10.99
CA LYS A 192 26.15 9.76 -11.76
C LYS A 192 25.62 9.33 -13.13
N MET A 193 26.38 9.65 -14.15
CA MET A 193 26.14 9.19 -15.51
C MET A 193 26.83 7.85 -15.72
N PHE A 194 26.12 6.90 -16.30
CA PHE A 194 26.65 5.60 -16.73
C PHE A 194 26.84 5.60 -18.24
N GLU A 195 27.94 5.02 -18.72
CA GLU A 195 28.22 4.85 -20.15
C GLU A 195 27.46 3.67 -20.77
#